data_4a2191b84fa0c756502864823222354c
#
_entry.id   4a2191b84fa0c756502864823222354c
#
_cell.length_a   1.000
_cell.length_b   1.000
_cell.length_c   1.000
_cell.angle_alpha   90.00
_cell.angle_beta   90.00
_cell.angle_gamma   90.00
#
_symmetry.space_group_name_H-M   'P 1'
#
loop_
_entity.id
_entity.type
_entity.pdbx_description
1 polymer ?
#
loop_
_entity_poly.entity_id
_entity_poly.type
_entity_poly.pdbx_seq_one_letter_code
_entity_poly.pdbx_strand_id
1 'polypeptide(L)'
;TTFCEAYGTNADKDLGIPYIKEPETSVNPQYSRGTVAEVYQNIAADLEEGLPLIDDNIYSRVKYHFNKKAAYAFAARFYLYYTQPDFSNCQKVINYANIVLGTNASQYLRDWAALGALSPNKNIQPNAYVDADNRANLLVISAASYWPLVSDPGYANCERYCMNNITASESCKSEGPWGD
;
A
#
# COMPACT_ATOMS: atom_id res chain seq x y z
N THR A 1 3.43 -8.37 -9.15
CA THR A 1 2.66 -9.62 -9.13
C THR A 1 1.34 -9.57 -9.90
N THR A 2 0.79 -8.40 -10.21
CA THR A 2 -0.45 -8.30 -11.01
C THR A 2 -0.21 -8.65 -12.48
N PHE A 3 0.94 -8.28 -13.04
CA PHE A 3 1.26 -8.40 -14.45
C PHE A 3 2.46 -9.32 -14.75
N CYS A 4 3.10 -9.86 -13.72
CA CYS A 4 4.20 -10.82 -13.83
C CYS A 4 4.23 -11.72 -12.60
N GLU A 5 5.02 -12.80 -12.66
CA GLU A 5 5.24 -13.69 -11.53
C GLU A 5 5.94 -12.98 -10.37
N ALA A 6 5.72 -13.49 -9.16
CA ALA A 6 6.46 -13.03 -7.99
C ALA A 6 7.93 -13.46 -8.09
N TYR A 7 8.81 -12.73 -7.38
CA TYR A 7 10.22 -13.12 -7.31
C TYR A 7 10.37 -14.54 -6.72
N GLY A 8 11.08 -15.39 -7.41
CA GLY A 8 11.28 -16.80 -7.03
C GLY A 8 12.42 -17.44 -7.81
N THR A 9 12.47 -18.77 -7.82
CA THR A 9 13.56 -19.56 -8.42
C THR A 9 13.77 -19.34 -9.91
N ASN A 10 12.73 -18.90 -10.64
CA ASN A 10 12.80 -18.62 -12.07
C ASN A 10 12.83 -17.12 -12.40
N ALA A 11 13.08 -16.26 -11.43
CA ALA A 11 13.06 -14.82 -11.62
C ALA A 11 14.06 -14.31 -12.69
N ASP A 12 15.11 -15.06 -12.95
CA ASP A 12 16.09 -14.83 -14.02
C ASP A 12 15.58 -15.14 -15.44
N LYS A 13 14.48 -15.87 -15.55
CA LYS A 13 13.87 -16.31 -16.82
C LYS A 13 12.48 -15.72 -17.04
N ASP A 14 11.71 -15.56 -15.98
CA ASP A 14 10.37 -15.03 -16.04
C ASP A 14 10.38 -13.57 -16.48
N LEU A 15 9.48 -13.21 -17.40
CA LEU A 15 9.38 -11.84 -17.88
C LEU A 15 8.78 -10.93 -16.81
N GLY A 16 9.52 -9.88 -16.48
CA GLY A 16 9.10 -8.79 -15.63
C GLY A 16 8.21 -7.77 -16.35
N ILE A 17 8.11 -6.59 -15.82
CA ILE A 17 7.48 -5.43 -16.46
C ILE A 17 8.54 -4.57 -17.16
N PRO A 18 8.17 -3.72 -18.15
CA PRO A 18 9.08 -2.71 -18.65
C PRO A 18 9.51 -1.77 -17.49
N TYR A 19 10.81 -1.51 -17.38
CA TYR A 19 11.35 -0.60 -16.38
C TYR A 19 11.76 0.71 -17.07
N ILE A 20 10.94 1.75 -16.89
CA ILE A 20 11.09 3.03 -17.59
C ILE A 20 11.94 3.95 -16.74
N LYS A 21 13.09 4.39 -17.26
CA LYS A 21 14.06 5.24 -16.55
C LYS A 21 14.00 6.70 -16.96
N GLU A 22 13.39 7.00 -18.10
CA GLU A 22 13.34 8.36 -18.65
C GLU A 22 11.91 8.73 -19.04
N PRO A 23 11.57 10.02 -19.01
CA PRO A 23 10.27 10.48 -19.49
C PRO A 23 10.05 10.12 -20.96
N GLU A 24 8.83 9.71 -21.28
CA GLU A 24 8.45 9.38 -22.66
C GLU A 24 8.43 10.64 -23.54
N THR A 25 9.07 10.55 -24.70
CA THR A 25 9.14 11.63 -25.69
C THR A 25 8.33 11.33 -26.97
N SER A 26 7.76 10.14 -27.09
CA SER A 26 6.95 9.72 -28.22
C SER A 26 5.54 9.31 -27.79
N VAL A 27 4.58 9.40 -28.73
CA VAL A 27 3.16 9.06 -28.45
C VAL A 27 2.94 7.55 -28.34
N ASN A 28 3.82 6.74 -28.93
CA ASN A 28 3.71 5.26 -28.90
C ASN A 28 5.08 4.62 -28.70
N PRO A 29 5.64 4.76 -27.48
CA PRO A 29 6.95 4.17 -27.18
C PRO A 29 6.87 2.66 -27.17
N GLN A 30 7.91 2.01 -27.68
CA GLN A 30 8.04 0.56 -27.67
C GLN A 30 8.97 0.16 -26.53
N TYR A 31 8.48 -0.67 -25.62
CA TYR A 31 9.24 -1.15 -24.47
C TYR A 31 9.51 -2.64 -24.56
N SER A 32 10.72 -3.05 -24.25
CA SER A 32 11.06 -4.43 -23.99
C SER A 32 10.81 -4.77 -22.53
N ARG A 33 10.44 -6.01 -22.26
CA ARG A 33 10.37 -6.54 -20.90
C ARG A 33 11.70 -7.19 -20.55
N GLY A 34 12.30 -6.76 -19.44
CA GLY A 34 13.39 -7.50 -18.82
C GLY A 34 12.89 -8.69 -18.00
N THR A 35 13.77 -9.31 -17.25
CA THR A 35 13.42 -10.39 -16.32
C THR A 35 12.83 -9.85 -15.02
N VAL A 36 12.12 -10.69 -14.28
CA VAL A 36 11.67 -10.37 -12.93
C VAL A 36 12.85 -10.01 -12.03
N ALA A 37 13.99 -10.73 -12.16
CA ALA A 37 15.18 -10.44 -11.38
C ALA A 37 15.73 -9.03 -11.66
N GLU A 38 15.82 -8.63 -12.93
CA GLU A 38 16.27 -7.27 -13.31
C GLU A 38 15.35 -6.18 -12.77
N VAL A 39 14.02 -6.39 -12.81
CA VAL A 39 13.06 -5.43 -12.25
C VAL A 39 13.25 -5.27 -10.74
N TYR A 40 13.39 -6.38 -10.01
CA TYR A 40 13.61 -6.31 -8.56
C TYR A 40 14.95 -5.68 -8.19
N GLN A 41 16.00 -5.93 -8.97
CA GLN A 41 17.30 -5.28 -8.79
C GLN A 41 17.21 -3.76 -8.99
N ASN A 42 16.52 -3.32 -10.06
CA ASN A 42 16.33 -1.90 -10.32
C ASN A 42 15.51 -1.22 -9.19
N ILE A 43 14.41 -1.84 -8.74
CA ILE A 43 13.62 -1.32 -7.60
C ILE A 43 14.48 -1.23 -6.33
N ALA A 44 15.31 -2.24 -6.07
CA ALA A 44 16.21 -2.23 -4.93
C ALA A 44 17.22 -1.08 -5.02
N ALA A 45 17.80 -0.85 -6.21
CA ALA A 45 18.73 0.24 -6.43
C ALA A 45 18.07 1.62 -6.21
N ASP A 46 16.88 1.83 -6.77
CA ASP A 46 16.12 3.07 -6.59
C ASP A 46 15.76 3.32 -5.12
N LEU A 47 15.38 2.26 -4.38
CA LEU A 47 15.10 2.38 -2.95
C LEU A 47 16.34 2.77 -2.14
N GLU A 48 17.46 2.10 -2.37
CA GLU A 48 18.72 2.39 -1.63
C GLU A 48 19.26 3.80 -1.93
N GLU A 49 19.07 4.27 -3.16
CA GLU A 49 19.43 5.64 -3.53
C GLU A 49 18.44 6.66 -2.98
N GLY A 50 17.13 6.39 -3.08
CA GLY A 50 16.10 7.37 -2.75
C GLY A 50 15.82 7.51 -1.25
N LEU A 51 15.86 6.42 -0.47
CA LEU A 51 15.52 6.45 0.95
C LEU A 51 16.29 7.49 1.78
N PRO A 52 17.62 7.66 1.62
CA PRO A 52 18.37 8.66 2.36
C PRO A 52 18.02 10.11 2.00
N LEU A 53 17.47 10.33 0.81
CA LEU A 53 17.16 11.67 0.28
C LEU A 53 15.81 12.21 0.75
N ILE A 54 14.99 11.38 1.39
CA ILE A 54 13.64 11.80 1.84
C ILE A 54 13.76 12.76 3.00
N ASP A 55 13.24 13.98 2.82
CA ASP A 55 13.13 15.01 3.84
C ASP A 55 11.66 15.37 4.09
N ASP A 56 11.14 15.00 5.27
CA ASP A 56 9.76 15.26 5.66
C ASP A 56 9.49 16.75 5.96
N ASN A 57 10.56 17.55 6.18
CA ASN A 57 10.42 18.97 6.53
C ASN A 57 9.89 19.84 5.39
N ILE A 58 9.95 19.36 4.16
CA ILE A 58 9.43 20.07 2.99
C ILE A 58 7.89 20.00 2.90
N TYR A 59 7.25 19.13 3.68
CA TYR A 59 5.81 18.88 3.63
C TYR A 59 5.05 19.58 4.76
N SER A 60 4.03 20.34 4.42
CA SER A 60 3.12 20.91 5.41
C SER A 60 2.20 19.86 6.06
N ARG A 61 1.91 18.78 5.35
CA ARG A 61 1.11 17.63 5.81
C ARG A 61 1.79 16.33 5.43
N VAL A 62 2.70 15.89 6.28
CA VAL A 62 3.64 14.78 6.01
C VAL A 62 2.94 13.50 5.56
N LYS A 63 1.84 13.09 6.21
CA LYS A 63 1.18 11.82 5.92
C LYS A 63 0.42 11.77 4.59
N TYR A 64 0.23 12.91 3.92
CA TYR A 64 -0.35 12.95 2.56
C TYR A 64 0.70 12.86 1.45
N HIS A 65 1.96 12.66 1.82
CA HIS A 65 3.09 12.47 0.92
C HIS A 65 3.81 11.18 1.24
N PHE A 66 4.59 10.66 0.29
CA PHE A 66 5.42 9.48 0.51
C PHE A 66 6.58 9.83 1.45
N ASN A 67 6.22 9.97 2.71
CA ASN A 67 7.10 10.41 3.79
C ASN A 67 8.08 9.31 4.20
N LYS A 68 9.07 9.71 5.02
CA LYS A 68 10.17 8.83 5.44
C LYS A 68 9.69 7.52 6.07
N LYS A 69 8.70 7.57 6.98
CA LYS A 69 8.17 6.35 7.61
C LYS A 69 7.45 5.45 6.62
N ALA A 70 6.64 6.01 5.74
CA ALA A 70 5.95 5.26 4.69
C ALA A 70 6.95 4.61 3.72
N ALA A 71 8.00 5.33 3.34
CA ALA A 71 9.03 4.83 2.45
C ALA A 71 9.84 3.67 3.07
N TYR A 72 10.26 3.79 4.33
CA TYR A 72 10.93 2.70 5.02
C TYR A 72 10.01 1.50 5.28
N ALA A 73 8.72 1.72 5.55
CA ALA A 73 7.74 0.64 5.65
C ALA A 73 7.55 -0.08 4.31
N PHE A 74 7.50 0.68 3.21
CA PHE A 74 7.46 0.11 1.85
C PHE A 74 8.73 -0.70 1.55
N ALA A 75 9.91 -0.17 1.87
CA ALA A 75 11.18 -0.86 1.67
C ALA A 75 11.25 -2.17 2.48
N ALA A 76 10.84 -2.16 3.75
CA ALA A 76 10.76 -3.37 4.55
C ALA A 76 9.85 -4.42 3.90
N ARG A 77 8.68 -4.01 3.41
CA ARG A 77 7.76 -4.88 2.69
C ARG A 77 8.34 -5.39 1.38
N PHE A 78 9.00 -4.53 0.61
CA PHE A 78 9.64 -4.92 -0.64
C PHE A 78 10.69 -6.01 -0.42
N TYR A 79 11.62 -5.80 0.53
CA TYR A 79 12.68 -6.77 0.81
C TYR A 79 12.16 -8.07 1.44
N LEU A 80 10.99 -8.05 2.09
CA LEU A 80 10.33 -9.25 2.56
C LEU A 80 9.88 -10.15 1.39
N TYR A 81 9.42 -9.54 0.29
CA TYR A 81 9.04 -10.25 -0.93
C TYR A 81 10.22 -10.52 -1.87
N TYR A 82 11.29 -9.74 -1.77
CA TYR A 82 12.54 -9.94 -2.49
C TYR A 82 13.43 -10.92 -1.70
N THR A 83 12.93 -12.13 -1.52
CA THR A 83 13.61 -13.15 -0.71
C THR A 83 14.73 -13.80 -1.50
N GLN A 84 15.98 -13.65 -1.04
CA GLN A 84 17.13 -14.35 -1.57
C GLN A 84 17.25 -15.74 -0.92
N PRO A 85 17.85 -16.75 -1.62
CA PRO A 85 18.02 -18.08 -1.08
C PRO A 85 18.84 -18.13 0.23
N ASP A 86 19.73 -17.17 0.42
CA ASP A 86 20.58 -17.01 1.61
C ASP A 86 19.93 -16.15 2.71
N PHE A 87 18.69 -15.70 2.51
CA PHE A 87 17.97 -14.80 3.41
C PHE A 87 18.69 -13.46 3.70
N SER A 88 19.63 -13.04 2.86
CA SER A 88 20.43 -11.83 3.08
C SER A 88 19.58 -10.56 3.22
N ASN A 89 18.40 -10.50 2.57
CA ASN A 89 17.49 -9.37 2.66
C ASN A 89 16.72 -9.29 3.99
N CYS A 90 16.65 -10.37 4.78
CA CYS A 90 15.94 -10.37 6.06
C CYS A 90 16.51 -9.33 7.04
N GLN A 91 17.83 -9.11 7.04
CA GLN A 91 18.42 -8.07 7.89
C GLN A 91 17.98 -6.66 7.48
N LYS A 92 17.81 -6.40 6.17
CA LYS A 92 17.27 -5.14 5.69
C LYS A 92 15.82 -4.93 6.14
N VAL A 93 14.99 -5.98 6.07
CA VAL A 93 13.61 -5.96 6.57
C VAL A 93 13.56 -5.54 8.03
N ILE A 94 14.38 -6.18 8.88
CA ILE A 94 14.47 -5.88 10.32
C ILE A 94 14.91 -4.43 10.55
N ASN A 95 15.96 -4.00 9.86
CA ASN A 95 16.50 -2.65 10.00
C ASN A 95 15.46 -1.58 9.61
N TYR A 96 14.81 -1.73 8.47
CA TYR A 96 13.81 -0.78 7.98
C TYR A 96 12.55 -0.80 8.83
N ALA A 97 12.09 -1.97 9.27
CA ALA A 97 10.97 -2.07 10.20
C ALA A 97 11.28 -1.35 11.53
N ASN A 98 12.49 -1.49 12.06
CA ASN A 98 12.91 -0.82 13.28
C ASN A 98 12.95 0.71 13.14
N ILE A 99 13.32 1.23 11.96
CA ILE A 99 13.26 2.68 11.68
C ILE A 99 11.82 3.20 11.77
N VAL A 100 10.85 2.42 11.29
CA VAL A 100 9.43 2.80 11.29
C VAL A 100 8.82 2.67 12.68
N LEU A 101 9.02 1.52 13.33
CA LEU A 101 8.34 1.13 14.57
C LEU A 101 9.04 1.64 15.83
N GLY A 102 10.35 1.90 15.76
CA GLY A 102 11.15 2.29 16.92
C GLY A 102 11.11 1.23 18.03
N THR A 103 11.17 1.69 19.28
CA THR A 103 11.19 0.81 20.46
C THR A 103 9.79 0.38 20.93
N ASN A 104 8.73 1.00 20.44
CA ASN A 104 7.35 0.72 20.83
C ASN A 104 6.45 0.51 19.60
N ALA A 105 6.48 -0.70 19.05
CA ALA A 105 5.69 -1.05 17.87
C ALA A 105 4.18 -1.04 18.14
N SER A 106 3.73 -1.26 19.39
CA SER A 106 2.31 -1.36 19.72
C SER A 106 1.55 -0.05 19.45
N GLN A 107 2.23 1.09 19.47
CA GLN A 107 1.60 2.39 19.16
C GLN A 107 1.12 2.53 17.70
N TYR A 108 1.62 1.67 16.80
CA TYR A 108 1.23 1.65 15.39
C TYR A 108 0.16 0.59 15.08
N LEU A 109 -0.23 -0.19 16.08
CA LEU A 109 -1.34 -1.13 15.91
C LEU A 109 -2.66 -0.37 15.86
N ARG A 110 -3.52 -0.76 14.93
CA ARG A 110 -4.87 -0.22 14.84
C ARG A 110 -5.75 -0.85 15.91
N ASP A 111 -6.45 -0.04 16.67
CA ASP A 111 -7.48 -0.50 17.60
C ASP A 111 -8.77 -0.81 16.81
N TRP A 112 -8.89 -2.04 16.39
CA TRP A 112 -10.05 -2.52 15.65
C TRP A 112 -11.33 -2.55 16.50
N ALA A 113 -11.19 -2.79 17.81
CA ALA A 113 -12.33 -2.80 18.72
C ALA A 113 -12.91 -1.40 18.88
N ALA A 114 -12.05 -0.39 19.10
CA ALA A 114 -12.48 1.00 19.16
C ALA A 114 -13.10 1.46 17.84
N LEU A 115 -12.51 1.10 16.70
CA LEU A 115 -13.05 1.43 15.38
C LEU A 115 -14.43 0.78 15.15
N GLY A 116 -14.58 -0.51 15.50
CA GLY A 116 -15.84 -1.25 15.36
C GLY A 116 -16.95 -0.77 16.30
N ALA A 117 -16.59 -0.17 17.44
CA ALA A 117 -17.55 0.42 18.40
C ALA A 117 -18.13 1.77 17.93
N LEU A 118 -17.55 2.40 16.91
CA LEU A 118 -18.08 3.63 16.36
C LEU A 118 -19.42 3.36 15.67
N SER A 119 -20.26 4.42 15.59
CA SER A 119 -21.52 4.33 14.87
C SER A 119 -21.33 3.83 13.44
N PRO A 120 -22.15 2.89 12.95
CA PRO A 120 -22.09 2.36 11.58
C PRO A 120 -22.55 3.38 10.53
N ASN A 121 -22.30 4.65 10.76
CA ASN A 121 -22.59 5.70 9.79
C ASN A 121 -21.53 5.69 8.68
N LYS A 122 -21.97 5.85 7.45
CA LYS A 122 -21.13 5.86 6.23
C LYS A 122 -19.95 6.83 6.24
N ASN A 123 -19.95 7.78 7.15
CA ASN A 123 -18.88 8.77 7.26
C ASN A 123 -18.02 8.59 8.52
N ILE A 124 -18.59 8.05 9.61
CA ILE A 124 -17.89 8.01 10.91
C ILE A 124 -16.76 6.99 10.90
N GLN A 125 -17.05 5.74 10.62
CA GLN A 125 -16.02 4.69 10.63
C GLN A 125 -14.98 4.85 9.51
N PRO A 126 -15.38 5.10 8.24
CA PRO A 126 -14.40 5.32 7.17
C PRO A 126 -13.49 6.52 7.45
N ASN A 127 -14.04 7.63 7.97
CA ASN A 127 -13.22 8.80 8.32
C ASN A 127 -12.24 8.50 9.45
N ALA A 128 -12.68 7.79 10.50
CA ALA A 128 -11.80 7.36 11.58
C ALA A 128 -10.72 6.38 11.10
N TYR A 129 -11.04 5.52 10.12
CA TYR A 129 -10.07 4.60 9.54
C TYR A 129 -8.96 5.32 8.77
N VAL A 130 -9.32 6.33 7.96
CA VAL A 130 -8.35 7.08 7.13
C VAL A 130 -7.82 8.33 7.80
N ASP A 131 -8.15 8.56 9.08
CA ASP A 131 -7.70 9.74 9.81
C ASP A 131 -6.17 9.83 9.84
N ALA A 132 -5.64 10.96 9.39
CA ALA A 132 -4.21 11.21 9.37
C ALA A 132 -3.60 11.30 10.78
N ASP A 133 -4.38 11.62 11.81
CA ASP A 133 -3.91 11.67 13.19
C ASP A 133 -3.80 10.27 13.80
N ASN A 134 -4.45 9.26 13.22
CA ASN A 134 -4.27 7.89 13.64
C ASN A 134 -2.84 7.41 13.37
N ARG A 135 -2.17 6.93 14.42
CA ARG A 135 -0.75 6.50 14.35
C ARG A 135 -0.54 5.27 13.47
N ALA A 136 -1.56 4.44 13.30
CA ALA A 136 -1.50 3.30 12.40
C ALA A 136 -1.41 3.70 10.92
N ASN A 137 -1.84 4.92 10.55
CA ASN A 137 -1.75 5.44 9.21
C ASN A 137 -0.39 6.10 8.97
N LEU A 138 0.48 5.44 8.22
CA LEU A 138 1.78 5.99 7.84
C LEU A 138 1.70 6.85 6.57
N LEU A 139 0.75 6.52 5.69
CA LEU A 139 0.45 7.24 4.45
C LEU A 139 -1.07 7.25 4.26
N VAL A 140 -1.62 8.40 3.94
CA VAL A 140 -3.03 8.58 3.62
C VAL A 140 -3.13 9.12 2.19
N ILE A 141 -3.82 8.38 1.33
CA ILE A 141 -4.08 8.80 -0.05
C ILE A 141 -5.54 9.22 -0.12
N SER A 142 -5.77 10.46 -0.55
CA SER A 142 -7.10 10.97 -0.83
C SER A 142 -7.28 11.09 -2.34
N ALA A 143 -8.24 10.37 -2.87
CA ALA A 143 -8.61 10.45 -4.28
C ALA A 143 -10.13 10.39 -4.41
N ALA A 144 -10.68 11.18 -5.31
CA ALA A 144 -12.08 11.06 -5.69
C ALA A 144 -12.27 9.79 -6.51
N SER A 145 -13.19 8.93 -6.07
CA SER A 145 -13.58 7.77 -6.85
C SER A 145 -14.92 8.04 -7.54
N TYR A 146 -14.95 7.92 -8.85
CA TYR A 146 -16.18 8.03 -9.63
C TYR A 146 -16.89 6.67 -9.80
N TRP A 147 -16.24 5.59 -9.43
CA TRP A 147 -16.80 4.25 -9.57
C TRP A 147 -18.17 4.09 -8.91
N PRO A 148 -18.37 4.50 -7.64
CA PRO A 148 -19.68 4.41 -7.02
C PRO A 148 -20.77 5.23 -7.68
N LEU A 149 -20.40 6.35 -8.31
CA LEU A 149 -21.34 7.24 -9.00
C LEU A 149 -21.79 6.66 -10.35
N VAL A 150 -20.96 5.84 -10.97
CA VAL A 150 -21.21 5.27 -12.30
C VAL A 150 -21.85 3.90 -12.22
N SER A 151 -21.44 3.07 -11.24
CA SER A 151 -21.87 1.69 -11.16
C SER A 151 -23.17 1.50 -10.37
N ASP A 152 -23.19 1.83 -9.10
CA ASP A 152 -24.36 1.68 -8.23
C ASP A 152 -24.14 2.43 -6.90
N PRO A 153 -24.94 3.44 -6.58
CA PRO A 153 -24.86 4.12 -5.29
C PRO A 153 -25.15 3.20 -4.08
N GLY A 154 -26.01 2.21 -4.23
CA GLY A 154 -26.31 1.23 -3.20
C GLY A 154 -25.12 0.33 -2.90
N TYR A 155 -24.47 -0.18 -3.94
CA TYR A 155 -23.27 -0.99 -3.82
C TYR A 155 -22.12 -0.24 -3.12
N ALA A 156 -21.87 1.00 -3.53
CA ALA A 156 -20.87 1.83 -2.89
C ALA A 156 -21.13 2.09 -1.42
N ASN A 157 -22.38 2.24 -1.05
CA ASN A 157 -22.78 2.40 0.35
C ASN A 157 -22.55 1.09 1.13
N CYS A 158 -22.91 -0.04 0.56
CA CYS A 158 -22.69 -1.34 1.18
C CYS A 158 -21.19 -1.58 1.50
N GLU A 159 -20.30 -1.36 0.56
CA GLU A 159 -18.87 -1.56 0.77
C GLU A 159 -18.32 -0.74 1.94
N ARG A 160 -18.77 0.49 2.12
CA ARG A 160 -18.36 1.33 3.25
C ARG A 160 -18.80 0.77 4.59
N TYR A 161 -19.95 0.13 4.63
CA TYR A 161 -20.51 -0.42 5.87
C TYR A 161 -19.91 -1.77 6.24
N CYS A 162 -19.37 -2.49 5.31
CA CYS A 162 -18.76 -3.80 5.57
C CYS A 162 -17.54 -3.71 6.51
N MET A 163 -17.04 -2.54 6.80
CA MET A 163 -15.98 -2.35 7.78
C MET A 163 -16.42 -2.43 9.24
N ASN A 164 -17.72 -2.46 9.52
CA ASN A 164 -18.23 -2.38 10.88
C ASN A 164 -17.80 -3.51 11.79
N ASN A 165 -17.66 -4.74 11.29
CA ASN A 165 -17.38 -5.91 12.11
C ASN A 165 -16.39 -6.87 11.47
N ILE A 166 -15.56 -6.41 10.50
CA ILE A 166 -14.74 -7.32 9.69
C ILE A 166 -15.60 -8.33 8.90
N THR A 167 -16.90 -8.31 9.12
CA THR A 167 -17.91 -9.08 8.41
C THR A 167 -18.97 -8.13 7.88
N ALA A 168 -19.63 -8.49 6.81
CA ALA A 168 -20.75 -7.70 6.28
C ALA A 168 -21.80 -7.49 7.37
N SER A 169 -22.16 -6.21 7.62
CA SER A 169 -23.27 -5.90 8.50
C SER A 169 -24.60 -6.38 7.89
N GLU A 170 -25.63 -6.54 8.72
CA GLU A 170 -26.97 -6.93 8.22
C GLU A 170 -27.51 -5.91 7.20
N SER A 171 -27.24 -4.61 7.40
CA SER A 171 -27.60 -3.59 6.42
C SER A 171 -26.85 -3.75 5.10
N CYS A 172 -25.59 -4.17 5.15
CA CYS A 172 -24.79 -4.43 3.96
C CYS A 172 -25.34 -5.63 3.17
N LYS A 173 -25.81 -6.64 3.87
CA LYS A 173 -26.42 -7.82 3.24
C LYS A 173 -27.78 -7.51 2.60
N SER A 174 -28.55 -6.60 3.19
CA SER A 174 -29.88 -6.25 2.69
C SER A 174 -29.88 -5.21 1.57
N GLU A 175 -28.82 -4.40 1.47
CA GLU A 175 -28.76 -3.27 0.54
C GLU A 175 -27.81 -3.50 -0.64
N GLY A 176 -27.05 -4.58 -0.66
CA GLY A 176 -26.14 -4.90 -1.74
C GLY A 176 -26.82 -5.43 -2.98
N PRO A 177 -26.30 -5.18 -4.18
CA PRO A 177 -26.82 -5.74 -5.43
C PRO A 177 -26.71 -7.28 -5.49
N TRP A 178 -25.96 -7.88 -4.60
CA TRP A 178 -25.78 -9.31 -4.42
C TRP A 178 -26.49 -9.81 -3.15
N GLY A 179 -27.49 -9.03 -2.69
CA GLY A 179 -28.29 -9.42 -1.55
C GLY A 179 -28.81 -10.83 -1.72
N ASP A 180 -28.54 -11.67 -0.72
CA ASP A 180 -28.86 -13.09 -0.48
C ASP A 180 -28.75 -14.05 -1.64
#